data_b3bb4235587246b241a03e44963c8d85
#
_entry.id   b3bb4235587246b241a03e44963c8d85
#
_cell.length_a   1.000
_cell.length_b   1.000
_cell.length_c   1.000
_cell.angle_alpha   90.00
_cell.angle_beta   90.00
_cell.angle_gamma   90.00
#
_symmetry.space_group_name_H-M   'P 1'
#
loop_
_entity.id
_entity.type
_entity.pdbx_description
1 polymer ?
#
loop_
_entity_poly.entity_id
_entity_poly.type
_entity_poly.pdbx_seq_one_letter_code
_entity_poly.pdbx_strand_id
1 'polypeptide(L)'
;HLQVAPKDFARMYNLSQALVGPVLASATNSPLLFGKRLWSETRIALFEQAVDTRKTGTHMRDASARVSFGQRWCEKSILEIYKEDIARFRSLVGTDLDEDAIDVLDRGQIPELKALRLHNGTVYRWNRACYGVRDVDHADGTKSRVPHLRVEMRVLPSGPTILDEISNTALWLGLMSEYGERLEDV
;
A
#
# COMPACT_ATOMS: atom_id res chain seq x y z
N HIS A 1 7.63 4.65 -0.21
CA HIS A 1 7.77 3.20 -0.32
C HIS A 1 9.01 2.71 0.40
N LEU A 2 8.87 1.62 1.17
CA LEU A 2 9.97 0.91 1.79
C LEU A 2 10.04 -0.50 1.19
N GLN A 3 11.20 -0.87 0.63
CA GLN A 3 11.42 -2.24 0.16
C GLN A 3 11.70 -3.14 1.36
N VAL A 4 11.09 -4.31 1.37
CA VAL A 4 11.11 -5.24 2.51
C VAL A 4 11.43 -6.65 2.01
N ALA A 5 12.25 -7.38 2.75
CA ALA A 5 12.52 -8.77 2.46
C ALA A 5 11.24 -9.62 2.64
N PRO A 6 10.99 -10.63 1.80
CA PRO A 6 9.77 -11.44 1.89
C PRO A 6 9.53 -12.08 3.27
N LYS A 7 10.60 -12.51 3.95
CA LYS A 7 10.53 -13.11 5.30
C LYS A 7 10.10 -12.13 6.38
N ASP A 8 10.37 -10.84 6.20
CA ASP A 8 10.08 -9.78 7.17
C ASP A 8 8.79 -9.02 6.82
N PHE A 9 8.13 -9.38 5.72
CA PHE A 9 7.04 -8.59 5.17
C PHE A 9 5.88 -8.39 6.16
N ALA A 10 5.39 -9.45 6.80
CA ALA A 10 4.27 -9.36 7.73
C ALA A 10 4.58 -8.43 8.91
N ARG A 11 5.75 -8.61 9.52
CA ARG A 11 6.23 -7.78 10.63
C ARG A 11 6.35 -6.31 10.22
N MET A 12 7.01 -6.02 9.13
CA MET A 12 7.24 -4.65 8.66
C MET A 12 5.94 -3.98 8.18
N TYR A 13 5.02 -4.73 7.60
CA TYR A 13 3.71 -4.24 7.23
C TYR A 13 2.89 -3.86 8.47
N ASN A 14 2.87 -4.72 9.48
CA ASN A 14 2.17 -4.45 10.75
C ASN A 14 2.79 -3.28 11.50
N LEU A 15 4.12 -3.19 11.53
CA LEU A 15 4.81 -2.03 12.10
C LEU A 15 4.39 -0.73 11.40
N SER A 16 4.35 -0.73 10.06
CA SER A 16 3.87 0.44 9.31
C SER A 16 2.43 0.81 9.68
N GLN A 17 1.55 -0.19 9.90
CA GLN A 17 0.17 0.05 10.37
C GLN A 17 0.15 0.70 11.76
N ALA A 18 0.95 0.21 12.69
CA ALA A 18 1.03 0.76 14.04
C ALA A 18 1.55 2.20 14.07
N LEU A 19 2.46 2.54 13.16
CA LEU A 19 3.06 3.87 13.05
C LEU A 19 2.17 4.91 12.36
N VAL A 20 1.06 4.52 11.75
CA VAL A 20 0.15 5.47 11.06
C VAL A 20 -0.31 6.59 11.96
N GLY A 21 -0.78 6.26 13.17
CA GLY A 21 -1.33 7.24 14.12
C GLY A 21 -0.32 8.33 14.47
N PRO A 22 0.83 8.00 15.06
CA PRO A 22 1.83 9.00 15.45
C PRO A 22 2.40 9.78 14.26
N VAL A 23 2.66 9.13 13.12
CA VAL A 23 3.18 9.79 11.92
C VAL A 23 2.17 10.77 11.34
N LEU A 24 0.90 10.35 11.23
CA LEU A 24 -0.14 11.24 10.73
C LEU A 24 -0.42 12.41 11.69
N ALA A 25 -0.40 12.18 13.00
CA ALA A 25 -0.63 13.22 13.99
C ALA A 25 0.40 14.36 13.91
N SER A 26 1.65 14.05 13.56
CA SER A 26 2.71 15.05 13.36
C SER A 26 2.66 15.76 12.01
N ALA A 27 1.95 15.19 11.02
CA ALA A 27 1.97 15.64 9.63
C ALA A 27 0.64 16.20 9.12
N THR A 28 -0.38 16.36 9.98
CA THR A 28 -1.71 16.83 9.56
C THR A 28 -1.64 18.19 8.87
N ASN A 29 -2.25 18.33 7.68
CA ASN A 29 -2.20 19.56 6.90
C ASN A 29 -3.43 19.79 6.00
N SER A 30 -4.62 19.29 6.38
CA SER A 30 -5.83 19.53 5.59
C SER A 30 -7.03 19.97 6.44
N PRO A 31 -6.90 21.08 7.21
CA PRO A 31 -7.97 21.52 8.11
C PRO A 31 -9.12 22.27 7.40
N LEU A 32 -8.94 22.66 6.15
CA LEU A 32 -9.89 23.51 5.43
C LEU A 32 -10.48 22.79 4.21
N LEU A 33 -11.79 22.92 4.04
CA LEU A 33 -12.51 22.48 2.84
C LEU A 33 -13.65 23.45 2.52
N PHE A 34 -13.68 23.99 1.30
CA PHE A 34 -14.68 24.95 0.83
C PHE A 34 -14.90 26.13 1.80
N GLY A 35 -13.81 26.70 2.32
CA GLY A 35 -13.86 27.85 3.24
C GLY A 35 -14.26 27.49 4.68
N LYS A 36 -14.49 26.22 5.00
CA LYS A 36 -14.83 25.77 6.36
C LYS A 36 -13.64 25.08 7.00
N ARG A 37 -13.41 25.40 8.28
CA ARG A 37 -12.48 24.66 9.11
C ARG A 37 -13.18 23.41 9.63
N LEU A 38 -12.61 22.24 9.34
CA LEU A 38 -13.13 20.93 9.71
C LEU A 38 -12.13 20.20 10.62
N TRP A 39 -11.76 18.97 10.29
CA TRP A 39 -10.78 18.18 11.05
C TRP A 39 -9.35 18.55 10.68
N SER A 40 -8.40 18.26 11.55
CA SER A 40 -6.98 18.51 11.25
C SER A 40 -6.51 17.81 9.96
N GLU A 41 -7.12 16.66 9.63
CA GLU A 41 -6.88 15.91 8.41
C GLU A 41 -8.21 15.53 7.71
N THR A 42 -8.88 16.54 7.16
CA THR A 42 -10.17 16.38 6.44
C THR A 42 -10.03 15.51 5.19
N ARG A 43 -8.84 15.45 4.58
CA ARG A 43 -8.56 14.65 3.38
C ARG A 43 -8.92 13.16 3.57
N ILE A 44 -8.76 12.60 4.75
CA ILE A 44 -9.11 11.21 5.03
C ILE A 44 -10.59 10.98 4.77
N ALA A 45 -11.47 11.74 5.42
CA ALA A 45 -12.90 11.59 5.25
C ALA A 45 -13.36 11.93 3.81
N LEU A 46 -12.74 12.95 3.20
CA LEU A 46 -13.01 13.31 1.81
C LEU A 46 -12.67 12.15 0.85
N PHE A 47 -11.52 11.54 1.02
CA PHE A 47 -11.08 10.44 0.16
C PHE A 47 -11.95 9.20 0.33
N GLU A 48 -12.29 8.83 1.57
CA GLU A 48 -13.20 7.73 1.85
C GLU A 48 -14.54 7.89 1.14
N GLN A 49 -15.10 9.10 1.16
CA GLN A 49 -16.39 9.40 0.51
C GLN A 49 -16.27 9.50 -1.02
N ALA A 50 -15.21 10.10 -1.53
CA ALA A 50 -15.04 10.37 -2.95
C ALA A 50 -14.91 9.10 -3.81
N VAL A 51 -14.33 8.05 -3.25
CA VAL A 51 -14.11 6.76 -3.97
C VAL A 51 -15.05 5.64 -3.50
N ASP A 52 -16.05 5.97 -2.69
CA ASP A 52 -17.05 5.00 -2.26
C ASP A 52 -18.04 4.70 -3.39
N THR A 53 -17.96 3.50 -3.92
CA THR A 53 -18.83 3.03 -5.01
C THR A 53 -20.09 2.32 -4.54
N ARG A 54 -20.33 2.27 -3.24
CA ARG A 54 -21.52 1.61 -2.68
C ARG A 54 -22.76 2.47 -2.95
N LYS A 55 -23.81 1.84 -3.50
CA LYS A 55 -25.11 2.51 -3.72
C LYS A 55 -25.96 2.41 -2.47
N THR A 56 -26.69 3.48 -2.16
CA THR A 56 -27.79 3.47 -1.17
C THR A 56 -28.77 2.37 -1.56
N GLY A 57 -28.87 1.31 -0.78
CA GLY A 57 -29.73 0.15 -1.07
C GLY A 57 -28.99 -1.15 -1.38
N THR A 58 -27.69 -1.11 -1.64
CA THR A 58 -26.87 -2.32 -1.61
C THR A 58 -26.74 -2.73 -0.15
N HIS A 59 -27.14 -3.94 0.19
CA HIS A 59 -27.07 -4.43 1.55
C HIS A 59 -25.67 -4.17 2.11
N MET A 60 -25.60 -3.39 3.20
CA MET A 60 -24.34 -2.99 3.86
C MET A 60 -23.48 -4.19 4.31
N ARG A 61 -24.02 -5.41 4.17
CA ARG A 61 -23.31 -6.64 4.46
C ARG A 61 -22.31 -7.07 3.39
N ASP A 62 -22.49 -6.66 2.14
CA ASP A 62 -21.78 -7.23 1.00
C ASP A 62 -20.70 -6.32 0.42
N ALA A 63 -20.58 -5.09 0.86
CA ALA A 63 -19.64 -4.15 0.27
C ALA A 63 -18.82 -3.43 1.32
N SER A 64 -17.57 -3.83 1.46
CA SER A 64 -16.57 -3.08 2.24
C SER A 64 -16.19 -1.79 1.53
N ALA A 65 -15.92 -0.72 2.28
CA ALA A 65 -15.33 0.49 1.72
C ALA A 65 -13.95 0.16 1.11
N ARG A 66 -13.67 0.70 -0.07
CA ARG A 66 -12.38 0.47 -0.74
C ARG A 66 -11.21 1.12 -0.03
N VAL A 67 -11.46 2.27 0.62
CA VAL A 67 -10.49 2.93 1.48
C VAL A 67 -10.54 2.32 2.86
N SER A 68 -9.45 1.71 3.30
CA SER A 68 -9.37 1.07 4.61
C SER A 68 -7.94 0.76 5.01
N PHE A 69 -7.76 0.30 6.24
CA PHE A 69 -6.51 -0.31 6.71
C PHE A 69 -6.48 -1.83 6.51
N GLY A 70 -7.56 -2.43 6.02
CA GLY A 70 -7.79 -3.88 6.05
C GLY A 70 -8.59 -4.29 7.28
N GLN A 71 -8.78 -5.60 7.47
CA GLN A 71 -9.65 -6.13 8.53
C GLN A 71 -8.88 -6.80 9.67
N ARG A 72 -7.61 -7.08 9.46
CA ARG A 72 -6.76 -7.80 10.42
C ARG A 72 -5.29 -7.49 10.19
N TRP A 73 -4.48 -7.82 11.18
CA TRP A 73 -3.03 -7.84 11.06
C TRP A 73 -2.59 -8.93 10.10
N CYS A 74 -1.45 -8.72 9.43
CA CYS A 74 -0.83 -9.71 8.57
C CYS A 74 -0.05 -10.70 9.45
N GLU A 75 -0.35 -11.99 9.36
CA GLU A 75 0.27 -13.00 10.23
C GLU A 75 1.49 -13.67 9.58
N LYS A 76 1.39 -14.00 8.31
CA LYS A 76 2.39 -14.84 7.63
C LYS A 76 3.05 -14.19 6.43
N SER A 77 2.25 -13.61 5.53
CA SER A 77 2.80 -13.10 4.27
C SER A 77 1.89 -12.11 3.55
N ILE A 78 2.47 -11.40 2.59
CA ILE A 78 1.76 -10.49 1.67
C ILE A 78 0.55 -11.15 0.99
N LEU A 79 0.55 -12.48 0.82
CA LEU A 79 -0.53 -13.22 0.18
C LEU A 79 -1.86 -13.10 0.93
N GLU A 80 -1.83 -12.94 2.23
CA GLU A 80 -3.06 -12.73 3.04
C GLU A 80 -3.76 -11.44 2.64
N ILE A 81 -2.99 -10.38 2.44
CA ILE A 81 -3.51 -9.08 2.03
C ILE A 81 -4.12 -9.16 0.63
N TYR A 82 -3.41 -9.77 -0.32
CA TYR A 82 -3.93 -9.92 -1.69
C TYR A 82 -5.16 -10.81 -1.75
N LYS A 83 -5.18 -11.92 -1.01
CA LYS A 83 -6.35 -12.81 -0.94
C LYS A 83 -7.56 -12.10 -0.32
N GLU A 84 -7.36 -11.32 0.72
CA GLU A 84 -8.42 -10.52 1.32
C GLU A 84 -8.97 -9.49 0.31
N ASP A 85 -8.11 -8.77 -0.39
CA ASP A 85 -8.52 -7.75 -1.33
C ASP A 85 -9.24 -8.34 -2.55
N ILE A 86 -8.76 -9.46 -3.10
CA ILE A 86 -9.39 -10.17 -4.23
C ILE A 86 -10.76 -10.72 -3.82
N ALA A 87 -10.89 -11.26 -2.61
CA ALA A 87 -12.15 -11.80 -2.12
C ALA A 87 -13.21 -10.71 -1.88
N ARG A 88 -12.80 -9.47 -1.57
CA ARG A 88 -13.71 -8.37 -1.20
C ARG A 88 -14.04 -7.44 -2.33
N PHE A 89 -13.10 -7.23 -3.25
CA PHE A 89 -13.19 -6.18 -4.24
C PHE A 89 -13.08 -6.74 -5.64
N ARG A 90 -14.18 -6.63 -6.41
CA ARG A 90 -14.11 -6.92 -7.83
C ARG A 90 -13.16 -5.95 -8.56
N SER A 91 -12.60 -6.40 -9.66
CA SER A 91 -11.85 -5.52 -10.56
C SER A 91 -12.75 -4.40 -11.08
N LEU A 92 -12.22 -3.17 -11.08
CA LEU A 92 -12.90 -2.00 -11.66
C LEU A 92 -12.41 -1.69 -13.07
N VAL A 93 -11.20 -2.13 -13.39
CA VAL A 93 -10.53 -1.88 -14.67
C VAL A 93 -10.12 -3.22 -15.25
N GLY A 94 -10.42 -3.43 -16.51
CA GLY A 94 -9.94 -4.54 -17.30
C GLY A 94 -8.87 -4.07 -18.27
N THR A 95 -7.96 -4.94 -18.64
CA THR A 95 -7.01 -4.77 -19.74
C THR A 95 -6.75 -6.12 -20.37
N ASP A 96 -6.33 -6.13 -21.60
CA ASP A 96 -5.85 -7.35 -22.23
C ASP A 96 -4.55 -7.76 -21.53
N LEU A 97 -4.55 -8.95 -20.98
CA LEU A 97 -3.43 -9.50 -20.21
C LEU A 97 -2.89 -10.70 -20.98
N ASP A 98 -1.72 -10.50 -21.59
CA ASP A 98 -1.06 -11.55 -22.36
C ASP A 98 -0.12 -12.43 -21.50
N GLU A 99 -0.11 -12.21 -20.17
CA GLU A 99 0.78 -12.92 -19.27
C GLU A 99 0.03 -14.01 -18.51
N ASP A 100 0.40 -15.28 -18.76
CA ASP A 100 0.17 -16.37 -17.81
C ASP A 100 1.36 -16.46 -16.87
N ALA A 101 1.13 -16.10 -15.60
CA ALA A 101 2.20 -16.04 -14.60
C ALA A 101 2.81 -17.43 -14.30
N ILE A 102 2.03 -18.49 -14.44
CA ILE A 102 2.51 -19.89 -14.22
C ILE A 102 3.43 -20.28 -15.36
N ASP A 103 3.01 -20.04 -16.59
CA ASP A 103 3.85 -20.31 -17.78
C ASP A 103 5.19 -19.54 -17.74
N VAL A 104 5.16 -18.29 -17.23
CA VAL A 104 6.38 -17.47 -17.06
C VAL A 104 7.31 -18.10 -16.02
N LEU A 105 6.75 -18.56 -14.87
CA LEU A 105 7.51 -19.21 -13.82
C LEU A 105 8.08 -20.56 -14.29
N ASP A 106 7.33 -21.36 -15.04
CA ASP A 106 7.77 -22.65 -15.55
C ASP A 106 8.94 -22.52 -16.53
N ARG A 107 9.06 -21.37 -17.19
CA ARG A 107 10.23 -21.00 -18.03
C ARG A 107 11.41 -20.46 -17.22
N GLY A 108 11.33 -20.43 -15.88
CA GLY A 108 12.34 -19.86 -15.00
C GLY A 108 12.41 -18.33 -15.05
N GLN A 109 11.37 -17.67 -15.54
CA GLN A 109 11.30 -16.22 -15.63
C GLN A 109 10.48 -15.63 -14.49
N ILE A 110 10.59 -14.31 -14.28
CA ILE A 110 9.88 -13.59 -13.24
C ILE A 110 8.65 -12.90 -13.84
N PRO A 111 7.43 -13.27 -13.40
CA PRO A 111 6.20 -12.66 -13.91
C PRO A 111 6.02 -11.23 -13.41
N GLU A 112 5.40 -10.41 -14.23
CA GLU A 112 5.02 -9.02 -13.89
C GLU A 112 3.82 -8.96 -12.96
N LEU A 113 2.98 -9.99 -12.93
CA LEU A 113 1.71 -10.05 -12.21
C LEU A 113 0.81 -8.85 -12.51
N LYS A 114 0.67 -8.51 -13.79
CA LYS A 114 -0.07 -7.32 -14.24
C LYS A 114 -1.50 -7.26 -13.73
N ALA A 115 -2.22 -8.38 -13.75
CA ALA A 115 -3.60 -8.48 -13.22
C ALA A 115 -3.65 -8.13 -11.74
N LEU A 116 -2.77 -8.72 -10.93
CA LEU A 116 -2.68 -8.45 -9.50
C LEU A 116 -2.34 -6.99 -9.22
N ARG A 117 -1.37 -6.44 -9.95
CA ARG A 117 -0.95 -5.03 -9.80
C ARG A 117 -2.07 -4.06 -10.17
N LEU A 118 -2.81 -4.36 -11.22
CA LEU A 118 -3.95 -3.55 -11.67
C LEU A 118 -5.07 -3.60 -10.62
N HIS A 119 -5.44 -4.79 -10.16
CA HIS A 119 -6.43 -4.95 -9.11
C HIS A 119 -6.02 -4.21 -7.82
N ASN A 120 -4.80 -4.42 -7.34
CA ASN A 120 -4.24 -3.77 -6.15
C ASN A 120 -4.19 -2.24 -6.30
N GLY A 121 -4.03 -1.73 -7.51
CA GLY A 121 -4.09 -0.31 -7.82
C GLY A 121 -5.46 0.34 -7.57
N THR A 122 -6.54 -0.45 -7.61
CA THR A 122 -7.92 0.00 -7.40
C THR A 122 -8.46 -0.29 -6.00
N VAL A 123 -7.66 -0.88 -5.12
CA VAL A 123 -7.96 -1.06 -3.70
C VAL A 123 -7.14 -0.04 -2.91
N TYR A 124 -7.82 0.80 -2.14
CA TYR A 124 -7.19 1.98 -1.54
C TYR A 124 -6.87 1.74 -0.06
N ARG A 125 -5.97 0.78 0.21
CA ARG A 125 -5.44 0.64 1.58
C ARG A 125 -4.54 1.82 1.92
N TRP A 126 -4.64 2.33 3.14
CA TRP A 126 -3.75 3.37 3.65
C TRP A 126 -2.29 2.93 3.77
N ASN A 127 -2.08 1.64 4.06
CA ASN A 127 -0.82 0.95 3.82
C ASN A 127 -1.03 -0.09 2.72
N ARG A 128 -0.34 0.06 1.61
CA ARG A 128 -0.48 -0.84 0.47
C ARG A 128 0.68 -1.81 0.39
N ALA A 129 0.35 -3.09 0.26
CA ALA A 129 1.28 -4.14 -0.10
C ALA A 129 1.57 -4.07 -1.61
N CYS A 130 2.83 -3.97 -2.00
CA CYS A 130 3.22 -3.83 -3.40
C CYS A 130 4.19 -4.91 -3.82
N TYR A 131 3.87 -5.59 -4.92
CA TYR A 131 4.79 -6.39 -5.71
C TYR A 131 5.33 -5.55 -6.87
N GLY A 132 6.58 -5.74 -7.22
CA GLY A 132 7.19 -5.15 -8.40
C GLY A 132 8.36 -5.96 -8.93
N VAL A 133 8.76 -5.68 -10.14
CA VAL A 133 9.94 -6.25 -10.79
C VAL A 133 10.78 -5.08 -11.28
N ARG A 134 12.07 -5.16 -11.09
CA ARG A 134 13.03 -4.20 -11.64
C ARG A 134 14.08 -4.92 -12.47
N ASP A 135 14.55 -4.25 -13.50
CA ASP A 135 15.71 -4.67 -14.26
C ASP A 135 16.98 -4.20 -13.53
N VAL A 136 17.97 -5.06 -13.47
CA VAL A 136 19.28 -4.78 -12.86
C VAL A 136 20.34 -5.01 -13.94
N ASP A 137 21.10 -3.97 -14.25
CA ASP A 137 22.26 -4.05 -15.13
C ASP A 137 23.48 -4.44 -14.27
N HIS A 138 24.16 -5.51 -14.66
CA HIS A 138 25.37 -5.98 -14.02
C HIS A 138 26.61 -5.38 -14.67
N ALA A 139 27.71 -5.32 -13.92
CA ALA A 139 28.97 -4.75 -14.41
C ALA A 139 29.59 -5.53 -15.61
N ASP A 140 29.17 -6.77 -15.78
CA ASP A 140 29.57 -7.64 -16.93
C ASP A 140 28.70 -7.43 -18.18
N GLY A 141 27.76 -6.46 -18.15
CA GLY A 141 26.83 -6.16 -19.25
C GLY A 141 25.61 -7.09 -19.31
N THR A 142 25.47 -8.05 -18.40
CA THR A 142 24.27 -8.88 -18.30
C THR A 142 23.13 -8.11 -17.62
N LYS A 143 21.88 -8.49 -17.91
CA LYS A 143 20.69 -7.96 -17.27
C LYS A 143 19.96 -9.06 -16.53
N SER A 144 19.52 -8.78 -15.34
CA SER A 144 18.61 -9.66 -14.60
C SER A 144 17.36 -8.94 -14.15
N ARG A 145 16.27 -9.69 -14.01
CA ARG A 145 15.01 -9.18 -13.46
C ARG A 145 14.92 -9.64 -12.00
N VAL A 146 14.64 -8.70 -11.10
CA VAL A 146 14.59 -8.97 -9.66
C VAL A 146 13.22 -8.59 -9.12
N PRO A 147 12.45 -9.56 -8.59
CA PRO A 147 11.20 -9.26 -7.93
C PRO A 147 11.47 -8.63 -6.56
N HIS A 148 10.58 -7.76 -6.14
CA HIS A 148 10.68 -7.12 -4.83
C HIS A 148 9.32 -6.84 -4.23
N LEU A 149 9.26 -6.82 -2.89
CA LEU A 149 8.10 -6.42 -2.11
C LEU A 149 8.35 -5.06 -1.48
N ARG A 150 7.29 -4.27 -1.36
CA ARG A 150 7.34 -2.95 -0.72
C ARG A 150 6.10 -2.70 0.10
N VAL A 151 6.27 -1.95 1.16
CA VAL A 151 5.18 -1.30 1.90
C VAL A 151 5.10 0.14 1.43
N GLU A 152 3.91 0.59 1.04
CA GLU A 152 3.63 1.96 0.66
C GLU A 152 2.72 2.61 1.71
N MET A 153 3.25 3.52 2.49
CA MET A 153 2.45 4.36 3.38
C MET A 153 1.81 5.50 2.59
N ARG A 154 0.49 5.61 2.65
CA ARG A 154 -0.31 6.55 1.86
C ARG A 154 -1.05 7.58 2.71
N VAL A 155 -0.87 7.53 4.02
CA VAL A 155 -1.60 8.41 4.95
C VAL A 155 -1.07 9.84 4.99
N LEU A 156 0.20 10.04 4.67
CA LEU A 156 0.82 11.36 4.72
C LEU A 156 0.16 12.32 3.73
N PRO A 157 -0.28 13.49 4.18
CA PRO A 157 -0.74 14.57 3.29
C PRO A 157 0.43 15.25 2.60
N SER A 158 0.12 16.12 1.65
CA SER A 158 1.09 17.12 1.20
C SER A 158 1.44 18.06 2.36
N GLY A 159 2.72 18.33 2.53
CA GLY A 159 3.19 19.32 3.49
C GLY A 159 3.01 20.76 2.96
N PRO A 160 3.15 21.78 3.83
CA PRO A 160 3.15 23.19 3.41
C PRO A 160 4.32 23.52 2.47
N THR A 161 5.42 22.82 2.61
CA THR A 161 6.64 22.97 1.79
C THR A 161 7.22 21.60 1.44
N ILE A 162 8.09 21.55 0.43
CA ILE A 162 8.84 20.34 0.06
C ILE A 162 9.66 19.81 1.24
N LEU A 163 10.20 20.73 2.08
CA LEU A 163 10.97 20.35 3.26
C LEU A 163 10.11 19.57 4.26
N ASP A 164 8.85 19.99 4.47
CA ASP A 164 7.92 19.27 5.35
C ASP A 164 7.60 17.89 4.82
N GLU A 165 7.37 17.75 3.51
CA GLU A 165 7.10 16.46 2.87
C GLU A 165 8.28 15.48 3.01
N ILE A 166 9.50 15.98 2.82
CA ILE A 166 10.73 15.20 3.02
C ILE A 166 10.90 14.83 4.49
N SER A 167 10.66 15.76 5.42
CA SER A 167 10.77 15.53 6.86
C SER A 167 9.76 14.50 7.35
N ASN A 168 8.52 14.57 6.90
CA ASN A 168 7.48 13.59 7.21
C ASN A 168 7.84 12.19 6.68
N THR A 169 8.42 12.14 5.48
CA THR A 169 8.91 10.88 4.89
C THR A 169 10.10 10.32 5.69
N ALA A 170 11.04 11.18 6.06
CA ALA A 170 12.21 10.80 6.87
C ALA A 170 11.81 10.30 8.26
N LEU A 171 10.82 10.94 8.90
CA LEU A 171 10.27 10.50 10.17
C LEU A 171 9.74 9.07 10.07
N TRP A 172 8.88 8.79 9.08
CA TRP A 172 8.35 7.44 8.90
C TRP A 172 9.44 6.41 8.61
N LEU A 173 10.37 6.71 7.70
CA LEU A 173 11.47 5.79 7.37
C LEU A 173 12.38 5.55 8.58
N GLY A 174 12.70 6.58 9.35
CA GLY A 174 13.50 6.46 10.57
C GLY A 174 12.83 5.58 11.63
N LEU A 175 11.52 5.76 11.85
CA LEU A 175 10.75 4.91 12.76
C LEU A 175 10.67 3.46 12.26
N MET A 176 10.47 3.26 10.96
CA MET A 176 10.46 1.92 10.35
C MET A 176 11.80 1.21 10.48
N SER A 177 12.92 1.91 10.32
CA SER A 177 14.25 1.35 10.48
C SER A 177 14.51 0.99 11.94
N GLU A 178 14.36 1.94 12.86
CA GLU A 178 14.66 1.76 14.27
C GLU A 178 13.82 0.67 14.94
N TYR A 179 12.49 0.72 14.77
CA TYR A 179 11.62 -0.29 15.36
C TYR A 179 11.66 -1.60 14.60
N GLY A 180 11.94 -1.57 13.29
CA GLY A 180 12.13 -2.77 12.49
C GLY A 180 13.33 -3.59 12.93
N GLU A 181 14.35 -2.99 13.52
CA GLU A 181 15.51 -3.68 14.07
C GLU A 181 15.29 -4.15 15.52
N ARG A 182 14.56 -3.37 16.32
CA ARG A 182 14.40 -3.63 17.76
C ARG A 182 13.24 -4.53 18.13
N LEU A 183 12.18 -4.53 17.34
CA LEU A 183 10.98 -5.32 17.62
C LEU A 183 11.05 -6.64 16.85
N GLU A 184 11.36 -7.71 17.55
CA GLU A 184 11.37 -9.06 16.99
C GLU A 184 9.94 -9.57 16.74
N ASP A 185 8.96 -9.07 17.54
CA ASP A 185 7.54 -9.44 17.43
C ASP A 185 6.63 -8.20 17.52
N VAL A 186 5.99 -7.82 16.41
CA VAL A 186 4.90 -6.83 16.34
C VAL A 186 3.67 -7.43 15.67
#